data_3eedd6054bdbeab5fe19bcfc822930fd
#
_entry.id   3eedd6054bdbeab5fe19bcfc822930fd
#
_cell.length_a   1.000
_cell.length_b   1.000
_cell.length_c   1.000
_cell.angle_alpha   90.00
_cell.angle_beta   90.00
_cell.angle_gamma   90.00
#
_symmetry.space_group_name_H-M   'P 1'
#
loop_
_entity.id
_entity.type
_entity.pdbx_description
1 polymer ?
#
loop_
_entity_poly.entity_id
_entity_poly.type
_entity_poly.pdbx_seq_one_letter_code
_entity_poly.pdbx_strand_id
1 'polypeptide(L)'
;RSGKGVPYKGLLDEAIRLSSHKPAKVLLVDRGLAPMERTAGRDMEYATLREQHRNAKVPCAWVDATHPSYTLYTSGTTGKPKGVQRDTGGYAVALAASMKHIYLGNPGETYFSTSDIGWVVGHSYIVYGPLIAGMATILYEGLPIRPDAAVWWSLVEKYRVSVMFSAPTAVRVLKKHDPEALKKHDL
;
A
#
# COMPACT_ATOMS: atom_id res chain seq x y z
N ARG A 1 0.58 -15.07 4.23
CA ARG A 1 -0.47 -14.73 5.19
C ARG A 1 -0.29 -15.61 6.42
N SER A 2 -0.27 -15.02 7.60
CA SER A 2 -0.02 -15.76 8.87
C SER A 2 1.31 -16.55 8.91
N GLY A 3 2.38 -16.04 8.29
CA GLY A 3 3.70 -16.67 8.25
C GLY A 3 3.86 -17.73 7.14
N LYS A 4 2.84 -17.94 6.31
CA LYS A 4 2.94 -18.82 5.14
C LYS A 4 3.05 -18.01 3.85
N GLY A 5 4.01 -18.34 3.00
CA GLY A 5 4.09 -17.80 1.64
C GLY A 5 2.86 -18.22 0.83
N VAL A 6 2.32 -17.29 0.03
CA VAL A 6 1.24 -17.60 -0.93
C VAL A 6 1.83 -17.54 -2.32
N PRO A 7 1.77 -18.63 -3.12
CA PRO A 7 2.33 -18.68 -4.47
C PRO A 7 1.44 -17.88 -5.45
N TYR A 8 1.52 -16.56 -5.40
CA TYR A 8 0.71 -15.68 -6.25
C TYR A 8 0.96 -15.87 -7.75
N LYS A 9 2.16 -16.32 -8.14
CA LYS A 9 2.51 -16.51 -9.55
C LYS A 9 1.58 -17.48 -10.27
N GLY A 10 1.24 -18.60 -9.61
CA GLY A 10 0.29 -19.56 -10.19
C GLY A 10 -1.11 -18.96 -10.41
N LEU A 11 -1.58 -18.15 -9.46
CA LEU A 11 -2.87 -17.43 -9.61
C LEU A 11 -2.83 -16.42 -10.76
N LEU A 12 -1.71 -15.70 -10.91
CA LEU A 12 -1.51 -14.75 -12.00
C LEU A 12 -1.50 -15.46 -13.37
N ASP A 13 -0.77 -16.56 -13.49
CA ASP A 13 -0.67 -17.33 -14.74
C ASP A 13 -2.03 -17.88 -15.16
N GLU A 14 -2.81 -18.39 -14.20
CA GLU A 14 -4.17 -18.84 -14.48
C GLU A 14 -5.10 -17.68 -14.90
N ALA A 15 -5.01 -16.55 -14.24
CA ALA A 15 -5.76 -15.36 -14.62
C ALA A 15 -5.40 -14.89 -16.05
N ILE A 16 -4.11 -14.90 -16.39
CA ILE A 16 -3.65 -14.59 -17.76
C ILE A 16 -4.17 -15.62 -18.76
N ARG A 17 -4.17 -16.90 -18.39
CA ARG A 17 -4.69 -17.98 -19.26
C ARG A 17 -6.16 -17.78 -19.57
N LEU A 18 -6.96 -17.39 -18.58
CA LEU A 18 -8.40 -17.16 -18.72
C LEU A 18 -8.76 -15.84 -19.40
N SER A 19 -7.90 -14.83 -19.32
CA SER A 19 -8.14 -13.51 -19.89
C SER A 19 -8.12 -13.53 -21.42
N SER A 20 -9.00 -12.77 -22.05
CA SER A 20 -8.95 -12.49 -23.49
C SER A 20 -7.77 -11.58 -23.85
N HIS A 21 -7.36 -10.69 -22.95
CA HIS A 21 -6.20 -9.82 -23.10
C HIS A 21 -4.97 -10.42 -22.41
N LYS A 22 -3.87 -10.55 -23.14
CA LYS A 22 -2.61 -11.09 -22.63
C LYS A 22 -1.61 -9.97 -22.45
N PRO A 23 -1.05 -9.77 -21.22
CA PRO A 23 0.00 -8.80 -21.03
C PRO A 23 1.26 -9.24 -21.80
N ALA A 24 1.90 -8.31 -22.50
CA ALA A 24 3.14 -8.58 -23.23
C ALA A 24 4.31 -8.90 -22.26
N LYS A 25 4.33 -8.27 -21.10
CA LYS A 25 5.37 -8.44 -20.07
C LYS A 25 4.74 -8.52 -18.68
N VAL A 26 5.41 -9.27 -17.81
CA VAL A 26 5.09 -9.39 -16.38
C VAL A 26 6.36 -9.13 -15.59
N LEU A 27 6.33 -8.15 -14.71
CA LEU A 27 7.43 -7.88 -13.80
C LEU A 27 7.25 -8.69 -12.51
N LEU A 28 8.24 -9.48 -12.17
CA LEU A 28 8.25 -10.33 -10.99
C LEU A 28 9.14 -9.73 -9.91
N VAL A 29 8.56 -9.55 -8.71
CA VAL A 29 9.31 -9.24 -7.49
C VAL A 29 9.47 -10.54 -6.72
N ASP A 30 10.58 -11.23 -6.94
CA ASP A 30 10.90 -12.45 -6.22
C ASP A 30 11.48 -12.12 -4.84
N ARG A 31 10.78 -12.53 -3.80
CA ARG A 31 11.20 -12.37 -2.40
C ARG A 31 11.77 -13.64 -1.80
N GLY A 32 11.93 -14.70 -2.58
CA GLY A 32 12.41 -16.00 -2.12
C GLY A 32 11.48 -16.70 -1.11
N LEU A 33 10.21 -16.30 -1.02
CA LEU A 33 9.25 -16.83 -0.03
C LEU A 33 8.51 -18.08 -0.51
N ALA A 34 8.47 -18.32 -1.81
CA ALA A 34 7.86 -19.49 -2.41
C ALA A 34 8.51 -19.76 -3.77
N PRO A 35 8.53 -21.03 -4.25
CA PRO A 35 8.94 -21.34 -5.61
C PRO A 35 8.11 -20.55 -6.64
N MET A 36 8.77 -20.07 -7.70
CA MET A 36 8.12 -19.27 -8.72
C MET A 36 8.62 -19.71 -10.10
N GLU A 37 7.71 -20.30 -10.88
CA GLU A 37 7.99 -20.62 -12.26
C GLU A 37 7.98 -19.36 -13.13
N ARG A 38 8.83 -19.32 -14.14
CA ARG A 38 8.95 -18.19 -15.06
C ARG A 38 8.57 -18.58 -16.47
N THR A 39 7.72 -17.78 -17.09
CA THR A 39 7.36 -17.93 -18.50
C THR A 39 8.36 -17.16 -19.35
N ALA A 40 9.16 -17.88 -20.13
CA ALA A 40 10.17 -17.30 -21.02
C ALA A 40 9.55 -16.27 -21.99
N GLY A 41 10.26 -15.19 -22.24
CA GLY A 41 9.83 -14.12 -23.15
C GLY A 41 8.78 -13.15 -22.57
N ARG A 42 8.03 -13.54 -21.55
CA ARG A 42 7.03 -12.71 -20.88
C ARG A 42 7.50 -12.16 -19.53
N ASP A 43 8.01 -13.04 -18.69
CA ASP A 43 8.31 -12.73 -17.29
C ASP A 43 9.70 -12.10 -17.16
N MET A 44 9.78 -10.98 -16.47
CA MET A 44 11.00 -10.20 -16.28
C MET A 44 11.27 -10.02 -14.79
N GLU A 45 12.51 -10.20 -14.38
CA GLU A 45 12.91 -10.02 -12.98
C GLU A 45 13.04 -8.52 -12.65
N TYR A 46 12.28 -8.04 -11.67
CA TYR A 46 12.28 -6.65 -11.26
C TYR A 46 13.67 -6.18 -10.78
N ALA A 47 14.38 -7.00 -10.01
CA ALA A 47 15.70 -6.64 -9.49
C ALA A 47 16.69 -6.36 -10.64
N THR A 48 16.71 -7.21 -11.67
CA THR A 48 17.54 -7.04 -12.85
C THR A 48 17.21 -5.76 -13.61
N LEU A 49 15.92 -5.52 -13.86
CA LEU A 49 15.46 -4.31 -14.56
C LEU A 49 15.80 -3.05 -13.77
N ARG A 50 15.60 -3.07 -12.45
CA ARG A 50 15.94 -1.95 -11.59
C ARG A 50 17.42 -1.58 -11.69
N GLU A 51 18.32 -2.57 -11.70
CA GLU A 51 19.76 -2.30 -11.85
C GLU A 51 20.08 -1.75 -13.24
N GLN A 52 19.51 -2.30 -14.30
CA GLN A 52 19.71 -1.82 -15.67
C GLN A 52 19.25 -0.37 -15.86
N HIS A 53 18.22 0.05 -15.13
CA HIS A 53 17.61 1.37 -15.24
C HIS A 53 17.86 2.29 -14.04
N ARG A 54 18.81 1.97 -13.18
CA ARG A 54 19.10 2.71 -11.93
C ARG A 54 19.29 4.23 -12.16
N ASN A 55 19.90 4.61 -13.26
CA ASN A 55 20.21 6.00 -13.60
C ASN A 55 19.31 6.57 -14.70
N ALA A 56 18.24 5.86 -15.06
CA ALA A 56 17.32 6.32 -16.09
C ALA A 56 16.58 7.57 -15.60
N LYS A 57 16.60 8.61 -16.42
CA LYS A 57 15.80 9.82 -16.19
C LYS A 57 14.48 9.68 -16.94
N VAL A 58 13.42 9.52 -16.18
CA VAL A 58 12.05 9.43 -16.72
C VAL A 58 11.35 10.77 -16.49
N PRO A 59 11.03 11.54 -17.54
CA PRO A 59 10.33 12.81 -17.37
C PRO A 59 8.91 12.56 -16.84
N CYS A 60 8.41 13.52 -16.06
CA CYS A 60 7.02 13.50 -15.61
C CYS A 60 6.09 13.72 -16.82
N ALA A 61 5.08 12.87 -16.98
CA ALA A 61 4.04 13.09 -17.96
C ALA A 61 3.00 14.07 -17.41
N TRP A 62 2.86 15.22 -18.07
CA TRP A 62 1.82 16.18 -17.75
C TRP A 62 0.51 15.74 -18.40
N VAL A 63 -0.54 15.67 -17.60
CA VAL A 63 -1.86 15.22 -18.02
C VAL A 63 -2.94 16.16 -17.49
N ASP A 64 -4.11 16.15 -18.12
CA ASP A 64 -5.27 16.90 -17.63
C ASP A 64 -5.72 16.38 -16.27
N ALA A 65 -6.32 17.26 -15.47
CA ALA A 65 -6.83 16.92 -14.14
C ALA A 65 -7.84 15.77 -14.15
N THR A 66 -8.60 15.64 -15.23
CA THR A 66 -9.60 14.59 -15.47
C THR A 66 -9.01 13.29 -16.01
N HIS A 67 -7.69 13.26 -16.29
CA HIS A 67 -7.04 12.05 -16.81
C HIS A 67 -7.11 10.92 -15.79
N PRO A 68 -7.48 9.69 -16.22
CA PRO A 68 -7.50 8.54 -15.32
C PRO A 68 -6.12 8.26 -14.71
N SER A 69 -6.04 8.10 -13.39
CA SER A 69 -4.81 7.72 -12.70
C SER A 69 -4.74 6.20 -12.48
N TYR A 70 -5.78 5.62 -11.91
CA TYR A 70 -5.88 4.17 -11.71
C TYR A 70 -7.32 3.71 -11.55
N THR A 71 -7.55 2.41 -11.77
CA THR A 71 -8.82 1.75 -11.49
C THR A 71 -8.62 0.69 -10.41
N LEU A 72 -9.39 0.77 -9.32
CA LEU A 72 -9.41 -0.22 -8.26
C LEU A 72 -10.71 -1.00 -8.31
N TYR A 73 -10.62 -2.32 -8.36
CA TYR A 73 -11.78 -3.19 -8.30
C TYR A 73 -12.17 -3.51 -6.86
N THR A 74 -13.44 -3.32 -6.53
CA THR A 74 -14.02 -3.67 -5.24
C THR A 74 -14.98 -4.86 -5.41
N SER A 75 -15.22 -5.61 -4.33
CA SER A 75 -16.08 -6.81 -4.36
C SER A 75 -17.53 -6.54 -4.76
N GLY A 76 -18.00 -5.29 -4.76
CA GLY A 76 -19.35 -4.91 -5.13
C GLY A 76 -20.48 -5.63 -4.34
N THR A 77 -21.59 -4.98 -4.12
CA THR A 77 -22.75 -5.55 -3.41
C THR A 77 -23.51 -6.60 -4.24
N THR A 78 -23.31 -6.64 -5.56
CA THR A 78 -23.99 -7.53 -6.50
C THR A 78 -23.20 -8.79 -6.87
N GLY A 79 -22.08 -9.09 -6.16
CA GLY A 79 -21.24 -10.25 -6.40
C GLY A 79 -20.24 -10.10 -7.57
N LYS A 80 -20.42 -9.15 -8.48
CA LYS A 80 -19.44 -8.85 -9.52
C LYS A 80 -18.53 -7.71 -9.09
N PRO A 81 -17.20 -7.83 -9.27
CA PRO A 81 -16.27 -6.73 -8.98
C PRO A 81 -16.62 -5.48 -9.78
N LYS A 82 -16.59 -4.32 -9.11
CA LYS A 82 -16.82 -3.01 -9.73
C LYS A 82 -15.51 -2.25 -9.77
N GLY A 83 -15.12 -1.77 -10.95
CA GLY A 83 -13.96 -0.91 -11.14
C GLY A 83 -14.30 0.53 -10.77
N VAL A 84 -13.60 1.08 -9.79
CA VAL A 84 -13.66 2.50 -9.41
C VAL A 84 -12.45 3.18 -10.00
N GLN A 85 -12.67 4.00 -11.02
CA GLN A 85 -11.62 4.81 -11.65
C GLN A 85 -11.46 6.13 -10.90
N ARG A 86 -10.23 6.49 -10.62
CA ARG A 86 -9.85 7.77 -10.02
C ARG A 86 -9.27 8.67 -11.13
N ASP A 87 -9.64 9.92 -11.12
CA ASP A 87 -8.96 10.96 -11.91
C ASP A 87 -7.68 11.42 -11.20
N THR A 88 -6.81 12.13 -11.92
CA THR A 88 -5.52 12.56 -11.38
C THR A 88 -5.68 13.79 -10.49
N GLY A 89 -6.32 14.84 -10.99
CA GLY A 89 -6.40 16.12 -10.30
C GLY A 89 -7.40 16.13 -9.15
N GLY A 90 -8.62 15.67 -9.37
CA GLY A 90 -9.65 15.65 -8.33
C GLY A 90 -9.26 14.76 -7.14
N TYR A 91 -8.66 13.60 -7.43
CA TYR A 91 -8.15 12.73 -6.38
C TYR A 91 -7.01 13.38 -5.57
N ALA A 92 -6.06 14.04 -6.23
CA ALA A 92 -4.97 14.75 -5.57
C ALA A 92 -5.49 15.89 -4.67
N VAL A 93 -6.46 16.68 -5.17
CA VAL A 93 -7.10 17.77 -4.40
C VAL A 93 -7.83 17.23 -3.18
N ALA A 94 -8.61 16.15 -3.34
CA ALA A 94 -9.32 15.53 -2.23
C ALA A 94 -8.37 15.00 -1.15
N LEU A 95 -7.25 14.39 -1.54
CA LEU A 95 -6.24 13.93 -0.61
C LEU A 95 -5.53 15.09 0.10
N ALA A 96 -5.12 16.10 -0.63
CA ALA A 96 -4.51 17.31 -0.02
C ALA A 96 -5.45 17.95 1.00
N ALA A 97 -6.73 18.12 0.66
CA ALA A 97 -7.74 18.67 1.55
C ALA A 97 -7.94 17.80 2.80
N SER A 98 -8.02 16.48 2.64
CA SER A 98 -8.20 15.58 3.78
C SER A 98 -6.97 15.56 4.70
N MET A 99 -5.75 15.57 4.15
CA MET A 99 -4.53 15.65 4.96
C MET A 99 -4.49 16.96 5.78
N LYS A 100 -4.88 18.07 5.16
CA LYS A 100 -4.88 19.38 5.83
C LYS A 100 -6.01 19.54 6.86
N HIS A 101 -7.24 19.14 6.54
CA HIS A 101 -8.43 19.49 7.32
C HIS A 101 -8.95 18.36 8.22
N ILE A 102 -8.62 17.11 7.92
CA ILE A 102 -9.06 15.94 8.71
C ILE A 102 -7.90 15.42 9.56
N TYR A 103 -6.75 15.21 8.94
CA TYR A 103 -5.60 14.64 9.63
C TYR A 103 -4.67 15.70 10.25
N LEU A 104 -4.82 16.98 9.89
CA LEU A 104 -4.04 18.12 10.40
C LEU A 104 -2.52 17.91 10.28
N GLY A 105 -2.10 17.13 9.27
CA GLY A 105 -0.70 16.81 9.03
C GLY A 105 0.05 17.96 8.37
N ASN A 106 1.29 18.16 8.79
CA ASN A 106 2.17 19.21 8.27
C ASN A 106 3.38 18.63 7.53
N PRO A 107 3.97 19.34 6.56
CA PRO A 107 5.21 18.93 5.92
C PRO A 107 6.32 18.65 6.94
N GLY A 108 7.05 17.57 6.71
CA GLY A 108 8.15 17.11 7.59
C GLY A 108 7.72 16.24 8.77
N GLU A 109 6.42 16.15 9.07
CA GLU A 109 5.90 15.23 10.09
C GLU A 109 5.83 13.80 9.56
N THR A 110 5.63 12.84 10.48
CA THR A 110 5.49 11.42 10.14
C THR A 110 4.04 10.95 10.29
N TYR A 111 3.54 10.32 9.25
CA TYR A 111 2.20 9.73 9.19
C TYR A 111 2.27 8.21 9.18
N PHE A 112 1.41 7.55 9.96
CA PHE A 112 1.32 6.10 10.00
C PHE A 112 -0.11 5.63 9.77
N SER A 113 -0.39 5.11 8.57
CA SER A 113 -1.62 4.38 8.30
C SER A 113 -1.39 2.88 8.44
N THR A 114 -2.18 2.24 9.28
CA THR A 114 -2.10 0.79 9.53
C THR A 114 -3.01 -0.02 8.61
N SER A 115 -3.52 0.60 7.56
CA SER A 115 -4.35 -0.08 6.56
C SER A 115 -3.52 -1.03 5.69
N ASP A 116 -4.19 -1.98 5.08
CA ASP A 116 -3.58 -2.83 4.05
C ASP A 116 -3.38 -2.02 2.76
N ILE A 117 -2.19 -2.12 2.16
CA ILE A 117 -1.84 -1.43 0.93
C ILE A 117 -2.71 -1.83 -0.27
N GLY A 118 -3.32 -3.01 -0.24
CA GLY A 118 -4.23 -3.49 -1.28
C GLY A 118 -5.62 -2.85 -1.28
N TRP A 119 -5.96 -2.04 -0.27
CA TRP A 119 -7.23 -1.33 -0.18
C TRP A 119 -7.10 0.13 -0.61
N VAL A 120 -8.24 0.75 -0.99
CA VAL A 120 -8.27 2.17 -1.36
C VAL A 120 -7.71 3.09 -0.27
N VAL A 121 -7.92 2.75 0.99
CA VAL A 121 -7.35 3.48 2.14
C VAL A 121 -5.83 3.38 2.14
N GLY A 122 -5.26 2.22 1.80
CA GLY A 122 -3.82 2.06 1.66
C GLY A 122 -3.24 2.94 0.55
N HIS A 123 -3.84 2.91 -0.65
CA HIS A 123 -3.42 3.80 -1.74
C HIS A 123 -3.51 5.27 -1.33
N SER A 124 -4.65 5.67 -0.77
CA SER A 124 -4.91 7.07 -0.40
C SER A 124 -4.02 7.57 0.73
N TYR A 125 -3.88 6.77 1.81
CA TYR A 125 -3.33 7.24 3.09
C TYR A 125 -2.12 6.46 3.60
N ILE A 126 -1.54 5.56 2.80
CA ILE A 126 -0.15 5.11 2.99
C ILE A 126 0.75 5.77 1.95
N VAL A 127 0.26 5.94 0.70
CA VAL A 127 1.10 6.40 -0.40
C VAL A 127 0.81 7.87 -0.74
N TYR A 128 -0.34 8.16 -1.35
CA TYR A 128 -0.53 9.45 -2.01
C TYR A 128 -0.75 10.63 -1.03
N GLY A 129 -1.66 10.50 -0.08
CA GLY A 129 -2.02 11.59 0.82
C GLY A 129 -0.83 12.15 1.62
N PRO A 130 -0.11 11.33 2.38
CA PRO A 130 1.06 11.80 3.14
C PRO A 130 2.13 12.43 2.26
N LEU A 131 2.44 11.82 1.11
CA LEU A 131 3.46 12.35 0.19
C LEU A 131 3.04 13.68 -0.45
N ILE A 132 1.76 13.84 -0.82
CA ILE A 132 1.21 15.13 -1.29
C ILE A 132 1.32 16.21 -0.21
N ALA A 133 1.11 15.85 1.05
CA ALA A 133 1.23 16.75 2.18
C ALA A 133 2.69 17.03 2.60
N GLY A 134 3.68 16.42 1.95
CA GLY A 134 5.11 16.57 2.31
C GLY A 134 5.48 15.87 3.61
N MET A 135 4.70 14.87 4.03
CA MET A 135 4.95 14.06 5.22
C MET A 135 5.76 12.80 4.90
N ALA A 136 6.52 12.32 5.87
CA ALA A 136 7.03 10.96 5.83
C ALA A 136 5.89 9.97 6.07
N THR A 137 5.94 8.80 5.45
CA THR A 137 4.93 7.74 5.64
C THR A 137 5.58 6.43 6.04
N ILE A 138 4.94 5.70 6.95
CA ILE A 138 5.40 4.38 7.36
C ILE A 138 4.66 3.31 6.57
N LEU A 139 5.42 2.47 5.87
CA LEU A 139 4.93 1.24 5.25
C LEU A 139 5.35 0.06 6.12
N TYR A 140 4.38 -0.48 6.87
CA TYR A 140 4.61 -1.60 7.79
C TYR A 140 4.11 -2.91 7.21
N GLU A 141 5.00 -3.89 7.12
CA GLU A 141 4.65 -5.26 6.73
C GLU A 141 4.60 -6.14 7.97
N GLY A 142 3.40 -6.39 8.48
CA GLY A 142 3.23 -7.23 9.65
C GLY A 142 1.82 -7.22 10.22
N LEU A 143 1.63 -7.99 11.27
CA LEU A 143 0.38 -7.99 12.03
C LEU A 143 0.49 -7.06 13.24
N PRO A 144 -0.62 -6.44 13.68
CA PRO A 144 -0.62 -5.48 14.79
C PRO A 144 -0.19 -6.08 16.14
N ILE A 145 -0.19 -7.41 16.24
CA ILE A 145 0.11 -8.16 17.46
C ILE A 145 1.37 -9.04 17.34
N ARG A 146 2.19 -8.81 16.31
CA ARG A 146 3.44 -9.57 16.12
C ARG A 146 4.61 -8.62 15.84
N PRO A 147 5.74 -8.76 16.55
CA PRO A 147 6.05 -9.82 17.54
C PRO A 147 5.17 -9.77 18.79
N ASP A 148 4.65 -8.59 19.17
CA ASP A 148 3.76 -8.34 20.31
C ASP A 148 2.78 -7.20 20.04
N ALA A 149 1.88 -6.91 20.97
CA ALA A 149 0.87 -5.85 20.83
C ALA A 149 1.44 -4.43 20.97
N ALA A 150 2.71 -4.27 21.32
CA ALA A 150 3.38 -2.99 21.42
C ALA A 150 4.04 -2.54 20.11
N VAL A 151 4.12 -3.40 19.10
CA VAL A 151 4.87 -3.14 17.87
C VAL A 151 4.48 -1.83 17.17
N TRP A 152 3.19 -1.49 17.12
CA TRP A 152 2.78 -0.22 16.51
C TRP A 152 3.14 0.98 17.38
N TRP A 153 3.03 0.86 18.69
CA TRP A 153 3.39 1.92 19.61
C TRP A 153 4.90 2.18 19.61
N SER A 154 5.71 1.13 19.50
CA SER A 154 7.17 1.28 19.33
C SER A 154 7.54 1.97 18.00
N LEU A 155 6.76 1.77 16.92
CA LEU A 155 6.95 2.50 15.67
C LEU A 155 6.54 3.97 15.80
N VAL A 156 5.44 4.25 16.50
CA VAL A 156 4.99 5.63 16.79
C VAL A 156 6.07 6.39 17.52
N GLU A 157 6.59 5.84 18.62
CA GLU A 157 7.68 6.42 19.39
C GLU A 157 8.96 6.58 18.57
N LYS A 158 9.42 5.51 17.93
CA LYS A 158 10.67 5.47 17.18
C LYS A 158 10.72 6.49 16.03
N TYR A 159 9.63 6.65 15.32
CA TYR A 159 9.55 7.52 14.14
C TYR A 159 8.86 8.85 14.42
N ARG A 160 8.56 9.15 15.68
CA ARG A 160 7.88 10.39 16.08
C ARG A 160 6.63 10.64 15.24
N VAL A 161 5.75 9.65 15.21
CA VAL A 161 4.51 9.73 14.42
C VAL A 161 3.59 10.77 15.02
N SER A 162 3.28 11.81 14.27
CA SER A 162 2.34 12.87 14.69
C SER A 162 0.89 12.52 14.37
N VAL A 163 0.66 11.70 13.35
CA VAL A 163 -0.69 11.28 12.94
C VAL A 163 -0.72 9.77 12.70
N MET A 164 -1.60 9.07 13.42
CA MET A 164 -1.85 7.64 13.21
C MET A 164 -3.29 7.42 12.75
N PHE A 165 -3.47 6.71 11.63
CA PHE A 165 -4.76 6.32 11.09
C PHE A 165 -4.93 4.81 11.10
N SER A 166 -5.96 4.33 11.80
CA SER A 166 -6.20 2.89 11.99
C SER A 166 -7.68 2.52 11.88
N ALA A 167 -7.93 1.23 11.63
CA ALA A 167 -9.28 0.68 11.66
C ALA A 167 -9.70 0.34 13.10
N PRO A 168 -10.98 0.56 13.48
CA PRO A 168 -11.49 0.22 14.81
C PRO A 168 -11.27 -1.25 15.20
N THR A 169 -11.33 -2.16 14.22
CA THR A 169 -11.09 -3.59 14.43
C THR A 169 -9.66 -3.88 14.88
N ALA A 170 -8.67 -3.19 14.31
CA ALA A 170 -7.27 -3.34 14.69
C ALA A 170 -7.02 -2.85 16.11
N VAL A 171 -7.60 -1.69 16.47
CA VAL A 171 -7.50 -1.14 17.84
C VAL A 171 -8.14 -2.07 18.86
N ARG A 172 -9.29 -2.67 18.53
CA ARG A 172 -9.95 -3.68 19.42
C ARG A 172 -9.07 -4.92 19.62
N VAL A 173 -8.39 -5.37 18.57
CA VAL A 173 -7.46 -6.50 18.67
C VAL A 173 -6.28 -6.16 19.59
N LEU A 174 -5.67 -5.00 19.43
CA LEU A 174 -4.59 -4.54 20.30
C LEU A 174 -5.04 -4.48 21.77
N LYS A 175 -6.18 -3.83 22.03
CA LYS A 175 -6.76 -3.73 23.38
C LYS A 175 -7.05 -5.09 24.00
N LYS A 176 -7.47 -6.07 23.20
CA LYS A 176 -7.74 -7.44 23.68
C LYS A 176 -6.44 -8.18 24.07
N HIS A 177 -5.35 -7.94 23.34
CA HIS A 177 -4.07 -8.63 23.57
C HIS A 177 -3.25 -8.02 24.73
N ASP A 178 -3.10 -6.70 24.75
CA ASP A 178 -2.42 -5.98 25.85
C ASP A 178 -2.94 -4.52 25.88
N PRO A 179 -3.91 -4.23 26.76
CA PRO A 179 -4.45 -2.88 26.91
C PRO A 179 -3.45 -1.86 27.48
N GLU A 180 -2.39 -2.34 28.09
CA GLU A 180 -1.35 -1.51 28.72
C GLU A 180 -0.14 -1.27 27.82
N ALA A 181 -0.10 -1.93 26.66
CA ALA A 181 1.05 -1.84 25.76
C ALA A 181 1.41 -0.39 25.39
N LEU A 182 0.39 0.42 25.12
CA LEU A 182 0.60 1.83 24.72
C LEU A 182 1.23 2.68 25.83
N LYS A 183 1.02 2.36 27.12
CA LYS A 183 1.56 3.12 28.27
C LYS A 183 3.07 2.95 28.45
N LYS A 184 3.67 2.01 27.74
CA LYS A 184 5.11 1.72 27.80
C LYS A 184 5.92 2.57 26.81
N HIS A 185 5.26 3.43 26.04
CA HIS A 185 5.84 4.21 24.96
C HIS A 185 5.56 5.71 25.13
N ASP A 186 6.49 6.53 24.67
CA ASP A 186 6.34 7.98 24.54
C ASP A 186 5.57 8.28 23.23
N LEU A 187 4.27 8.63 23.36
CA LEU A 187 3.33 8.76 22.23
C LEU A 187 2.88 10.21 22.03
#